data_f57163e7eee649c1ba47f67582318a31
#
_entry.id   f57163e7eee649c1ba47f67582318a31
#
_cell.length_a   1.000
_cell.length_b   1.000
_cell.length_c   1.000
_cell.angle_alpha   90.00
_cell.angle_beta   90.00
_cell.angle_gamma   90.00
#
_symmetry.space_group_name_H-M   'P 1'
#
loop_
_entity.id
_entity.type
_entity.pdbx_description
1 polymer ?
#
loop_
_entity_poly.entity_id
_entity_poly.type
_entity_poly.pdbx_seq_one_letter_code
_entity_poly.pdbx_strand_id
1 'polypeptide(L)'
;MTPTMPTTVADVMTRKVVTVSEQDALDTAEYGMHRMHFRHLPVVTANGTLVGLLSHADLLHAASSSLSAKEAERNALILQQPVKRVMQREVLTVQPEDSLVQAGKILWESKIGCLPVVNDEGALLGMLTKSDFVRLALQLLGSDVKLSDVEDLARARHG
;
A
#
# COMPACT_ATOMS: atom_id res chain seq x y z
N MET A 1 -28.95 -12.16 -14.15
CA MET A 1 -28.37 -12.18 -12.81
C MET A 1 -27.92 -10.77 -12.44
N THR A 2 -28.53 -10.18 -11.46
CA THR A 2 -28.00 -8.93 -10.89
C THR A 2 -26.70 -9.24 -10.17
N PRO A 3 -25.58 -8.54 -10.45
CA PRO A 3 -24.35 -8.76 -9.71
C PRO A 3 -24.60 -8.47 -8.23
N THR A 4 -24.24 -9.40 -7.38
CA THR A 4 -24.32 -9.22 -5.94
C THR A 4 -23.40 -8.07 -5.55
N MET A 5 -23.93 -7.05 -4.91
CA MET A 5 -23.12 -5.92 -4.43
C MET A 5 -22.11 -6.41 -3.40
N PRO A 6 -20.84 -6.04 -3.53
CA PRO A 6 -19.82 -6.37 -2.53
C PRO A 6 -20.17 -5.69 -1.20
N THR A 7 -20.08 -6.43 -0.11
CA THR A 7 -20.44 -5.96 1.23
C THR A 7 -19.32 -6.02 2.23
N THR A 8 -18.33 -6.88 2.00
CA THR A 8 -17.19 -7.09 2.89
C THR A 8 -15.89 -6.62 2.27
N VAL A 9 -14.89 -6.40 3.11
CA VAL A 9 -13.52 -6.10 2.69
C VAL A 9 -12.98 -7.20 1.78
N ALA A 10 -13.25 -8.46 2.09
CA ALA A 10 -12.81 -9.63 1.31
C ALA A 10 -13.29 -9.62 -0.15
N ASP A 11 -14.45 -9.00 -0.40
CA ASP A 11 -15.03 -8.92 -1.75
C ASP A 11 -14.24 -8.01 -2.69
N VAL A 12 -13.47 -7.07 -2.15
CA VAL A 12 -12.84 -5.98 -2.92
C VAL A 12 -11.33 -5.91 -2.73
N MET A 13 -10.78 -6.38 -1.60
CA MET A 13 -9.37 -6.30 -1.27
C MET A 13 -8.45 -6.91 -2.33
N THR A 14 -7.25 -6.37 -2.45
CA THR A 14 -6.16 -6.97 -3.22
C THR A 14 -5.44 -8.00 -2.35
N ARG A 15 -5.34 -9.26 -2.82
CA ARG A 15 -4.73 -10.39 -2.08
C ARG A 15 -3.25 -10.57 -2.38
N LYS A 16 -2.82 -10.30 -3.61
CA LYS A 16 -1.41 -10.34 -3.99
C LYS A 16 -0.73 -9.03 -3.60
N VAL A 17 -0.13 -9.00 -2.43
CA VAL A 17 0.49 -7.81 -1.87
C VAL A 17 2.00 -7.98 -1.84
N VAL A 18 2.71 -6.98 -2.36
CA VAL A 18 4.16 -6.89 -2.20
C VAL A 18 4.44 -6.37 -0.79
N THR A 19 5.31 -7.06 -0.08
CA THR A 19 5.70 -6.74 1.30
C THR A 19 7.21 -6.55 1.39
N VAL A 20 7.63 -5.92 2.46
CA VAL A 20 9.04 -5.81 2.84
C VAL A 20 9.23 -6.30 4.27
N SER A 21 10.45 -6.74 4.59
CA SER A 21 10.85 -7.04 5.95
C SER A 21 11.24 -5.75 6.68
N GLU A 22 11.05 -5.72 7.99
CA GLU A 22 11.54 -4.61 8.81
C GLU A 22 13.07 -4.43 8.78
N GLN A 23 13.82 -5.46 8.36
CA GLN A 23 15.27 -5.45 8.23
C GLN A 23 15.74 -5.07 6.82
N ASP A 24 14.85 -5.05 5.82
CA ASP A 24 15.21 -4.64 4.47
C ASP A 24 15.68 -3.18 4.48
N ALA A 25 16.60 -2.85 3.58
CA ALA A 25 17.04 -1.47 3.43
C ALA A 25 15.98 -0.61 2.76
N LEU A 26 15.94 0.67 3.10
CA LEU A 26 14.98 1.62 2.53
C LEU A 26 15.12 1.76 1.01
N ASP A 27 16.32 1.63 0.45
CA ASP A 27 16.54 1.66 -1.01
C ASP A 27 15.82 0.51 -1.73
N THR A 28 15.79 -0.67 -1.11
CA THR A 28 15.04 -1.83 -1.63
C THR A 28 13.54 -1.54 -1.68
N ALA A 29 13.02 -0.94 -0.62
CA ALA A 29 11.61 -0.54 -0.56
C ALA A 29 11.30 0.57 -1.58
N GLU A 30 12.14 1.59 -1.68
CA GLU A 30 12.03 2.67 -2.67
C GLU A 30 12.01 2.15 -4.11
N TYR A 31 12.97 1.26 -4.42
CA TYR A 31 13.03 0.62 -5.74
C TYR A 31 11.75 -0.17 -6.06
N GLY A 32 11.25 -0.94 -5.07
CA GLY A 32 10.01 -1.70 -5.22
C GLY A 32 8.81 -0.78 -5.46
N MET A 33 8.67 0.29 -4.69
CA MET A 33 7.59 1.27 -4.86
C MET A 33 7.63 1.94 -6.23
N HIS A 34 8.82 2.36 -6.66
CA HIS A 34 9.00 3.03 -7.94
C HIS A 34 8.68 2.09 -9.11
N ARG A 35 9.23 0.88 -9.09
CA ARG A 35 9.07 -0.08 -10.18
C ARG A 35 7.65 -0.62 -10.33
N MET A 36 6.97 -0.83 -9.20
CA MET A 36 5.63 -1.41 -9.17
C MET A 36 4.52 -0.35 -9.05
N HIS A 37 4.87 0.93 -9.00
CA HIS A 37 3.96 2.06 -8.82
C HIS A 37 3.10 1.96 -7.54
N PHE A 38 3.62 1.34 -6.49
CA PHE A 38 2.99 1.31 -5.18
C PHE A 38 3.40 2.50 -4.34
N ARG A 39 2.49 3.03 -3.55
CA ARG A 39 2.75 4.12 -2.61
C ARG A 39 2.84 3.67 -1.16
N HIS A 40 2.50 2.42 -0.89
CA HIS A 40 2.49 1.81 0.43
C HIS A 40 3.00 0.38 0.34
N LEU A 41 3.86 0.00 1.27
CA LEU A 41 4.35 -1.35 1.44
C LEU A 41 4.08 -1.80 2.87
N PRO A 42 3.28 -2.85 3.08
CA PRO A 42 3.19 -3.49 4.37
C PRO A 42 4.54 -4.08 4.77
N VAL A 43 4.89 -3.90 6.03
CA VAL A 43 6.10 -4.46 6.63
C VAL A 43 5.71 -5.67 7.47
N VAL A 44 6.31 -6.81 7.17
CA VAL A 44 5.95 -8.08 7.80
C VAL A 44 7.17 -8.78 8.38
N THR A 45 6.93 -9.62 9.38
CA THR A 45 7.92 -10.58 9.89
C THR A 45 8.12 -11.73 8.91
N ALA A 46 9.12 -12.58 9.16
CA ALA A 46 9.34 -13.80 8.40
C ALA A 46 8.12 -14.75 8.37
N ASN A 47 7.27 -14.68 9.39
CA ASN A 47 6.03 -15.47 9.49
C ASN A 47 4.82 -14.79 8.83
N GLY A 48 4.99 -13.63 8.20
CA GLY A 48 3.91 -12.91 7.53
C GLY A 48 3.04 -12.04 8.45
N THR A 49 3.43 -11.86 9.72
CA THR A 49 2.73 -10.95 10.64
C THR A 49 3.02 -9.50 10.31
N LEU A 50 1.98 -8.70 10.21
CA LEU A 50 2.11 -7.25 9.99
C LEU A 50 2.75 -6.58 11.21
N VAL A 51 3.82 -5.82 10.99
CA VAL A 51 4.54 -5.06 12.04
C VAL A 51 4.63 -3.58 11.75
N GLY A 52 4.28 -3.15 10.56
CA GLY A 52 4.30 -1.75 10.17
C GLY A 52 3.82 -1.50 8.76
N LEU A 53 3.83 -0.24 8.40
CA LEU A 53 3.50 0.24 7.06
C LEU A 53 4.52 1.31 6.66
N LEU A 54 5.07 1.17 5.46
CA LEU A 54 5.96 2.15 4.86
C LEU A 54 5.25 2.83 3.69
N SER A 55 5.16 4.15 3.72
CA SER A 55 4.63 4.92 2.60
C SER A 55 5.73 5.63 1.82
N HIS A 56 5.42 5.98 0.57
CA HIS A 56 6.31 6.81 -0.24
C HIS A 56 6.56 8.19 0.42
N ALA A 57 5.57 8.74 1.13
CA ALA A 57 5.73 9.97 1.90
C ALA A 57 6.74 9.80 3.04
N ASP A 58 6.76 8.66 3.73
CA ASP A 58 7.73 8.38 4.80
C ASP A 58 9.17 8.37 4.24
N LEU A 59 9.35 7.77 3.05
CA LEU A 59 10.64 7.78 2.35
C LEU A 59 11.09 9.20 1.98
N LEU A 60 10.18 10.00 1.42
CA LEU A 60 10.48 11.39 1.06
C LEU A 60 10.81 12.26 2.28
N HIS A 61 10.16 12.03 3.43
CA HIS A 61 10.47 12.72 4.67
C HIS A 61 11.83 12.29 5.26
N ALA A 62 12.19 11.02 5.12
CA ALA A 62 13.48 10.50 5.60
C ALA A 62 14.63 10.99 4.72
N ALA A 63 14.46 10.94 3.39
CA ALA A 63 15.41 11.42 2.40
C ALA A 63 14.98 12.83 1.93
N SER A 64 15.45 13.88 2.60
CA SER A 64 15.16 15.25 2.16
C SER A 64 15.69 15.47 0.73
N SER A 65 14.92 16.19 -0.08
CA SER A 65 15.31 16.56 -1.45
C SER A 65 16.64 17.33 -1.43
N SER A 66 17.67 16.75 -2.05
CA SER A 66 19.01 17.31 -1.99
C SER A 66 19.27 18.23 -3.18
N LEU A 67 19.74 19.44 -2.88
CA LEU A 67 20.27 20.39 -3.84
C LEU A 67 21.81 20.44 -3.79
N SER A 68 22.45 19.72 -2.89
CA SER A 68 23.91 19.69 -2.71
C SER A 68 24.48 18.28 -2.71
N ALA A 69 25.76 18.13 -3.10
CA ALA A 69 26.48 16.85 -3.07
C ALA A 69 26.52 16.24 -1.65
N LYS A 70 26.68 17.07 -0.63
CA LYS A 70 26.71 16.62 0.78
C LYS A 70 25.37 16.05 1.25
N GLU A 71 24.26 16.62 0.78
CA GLU A 71 22.91 16.08 1.05
C GLU A 71 22.67 14.79 0.28
N ALA A 72 23.19 14.66 -0.94
CA ALA A 72 23.11 13.41 -1.71
C ALA A 72 23.83 12.25 -1.01
N GLU A 73 25.01 12.49 -0.44
CA GLU A 73 25.73 11.49 0.35
C GLU A 73 24.95 11.09 1.60
N ARG A 74 24.38 12.07 2.31
CA ARG A 74 23.54 11.82 3.48
C ARG A 74 22.29 11.01 3.12
N ASN A 75 21.62 11.32 2.02
CA ASN A 75 20.45 10.58 1.55
C ASN A 75 20.80 9.12 1.19
N ALA A 76 21.95 8.89 0.55
CA ALA A 76 22.44 7.55 0.26
C ALA A 76 22.65 6.73 1.55
N LEU A 77 23.18 7.33 2.61
CA LEU A 77 23.33 6.67 3.91
C LEU A 77 21.98 6.40 4.59
N ILE A 78 21.01 7.31 4.45
CA ILE A 78 19.64 7.12 4.96
C ILE A 78 18.97 5.94 4.26
N LEU A 79 19.09 5.84 2.94
CA LEU A 79 18.50 4.76 2.15
C LEU A 79 19.08 3.37 2.47
N GLN A 80 20.25 3.29 3.05
CA GLN A 80 20.84 2.04 3.55
C GLN A 80 20.30 1.62 4.92
N GLN A 81 19.57 2.50 5.62
CA GLN A 81 18.99 2.17 6.91
C GLN A 81 17.84 1.15 6.76
N PRO A 82 17.60 0.32 7.79
CA PRO A 82 16.51 -0.64 7.75
C PRO A 82 15.14 0.05 7.80
N VAL A 83 14.16 -0.52 7.09
CA VAL A 83 12.76 -0.07 7.00
C VAL A 83 12.16 0.23 8.39
N LYS A 84 12.48 -0.57 9.40
CA LYS A 84 11.99 -0.40 10.78
C LYS A 84 12.29 0.97 11.40
N ARG A 85 13.25 1.71 10.86
CA ARG A 85 13.60 3.06 11.35
C ARG A 85 12.64 4.14 10.89
N VAL A 86 11.93 3.90 9.80
CA VAL A 86 11.09 4.90 9.12
C VAL A 86 9.62 4.47 9.09
N MET A 87 9.34 3.18 9.09
CA MET A 87 7.97 2.64 9.03
C MET A 87 7.09 3.16 10.15
N GLN A 88 5.82 3.32 9.87
CA GLN A 88 4.78 3.55 10.87
C GLN A 88 4.43 2.23 11.55
N ARG A 89 4.41 2.19 12.88
CA ARG A 89 4.11 0.99 13.67
C ARG A 89 2.64 0.91 14.09
N GLU A 90 2.04 2.06 14.35
CA GLU A 90 0.61 2.14 14.68
C GLU A 90 -0.18 2.22 13.38
N VAL A 91 -0.59 1.06 12.87
CA VAL A 91 -1.27 0.92 11.58
C VAL A 91 -2.72 0.56 11.83
N LEU A 92 -3.64 1.34 11.25
CA LEU A 92 -5.05 0.96 11.19
C LEU A 92 -5.20 -0.22 10.25
N THR A 93 -5.84 -1.27 10.72
CA THR A 93 -6.10 -2.51 9.97
C THR A 93 -7.59 -2.83 9.95
N VAL A 94 -7.98 -3.68 9.04
CA VAL A 94 -9.31 -4.27 8.95
C VAL A 94 -9.21 -5.78 8.77
N GLN A 95 -10.30 -6.48 9.02
CA GLN A 95 -10.42 -7.92 8.78
C GLN A 95 -11.21 -8.19 7.48
N PRO A 96 -11.06 -9.37 6.86
CA PRO A 96 -11.78 -9.71 5.62
C PRO A 96 -13.30 -9.59 5.73
N GLU A 97 -13.85 -9.92 6.90
CA GLU A 97 -15.28 -9.94 7.20
C GLU A 97 -15.85 -8.57 7.54
N ASP A 98 -14.99 -7.57 7.73
CA ASP A 98 -15.43 -6.21 8.06
C ASP A 98 -16.27 -5.61 6.95
N SER A 99 -17.18 -4.73 7.34
CA SER A 99 -18.03 -3.99 6.40
C SER A 99 -17.19 -3.12 5.46
N LEU A 100 -17.38 -3.31 4.17
CA LEU A 100 -16.74 -2.50 3.14
C LEU A 100 -17.09 -1.01 3.29
N VAL A 101 -18.32 -0.70 3.70
CA VAL A 101 -18.77 0.68 3.95
C VAL A 101 -18.00 1.30 5.11
N GLN A 102 -17.81 0.55 6.20
CA GLN A 102 -17.06 1.05 7.36
C GLN A 102 -15.59 1.25 7.02
N ALA A 103 -14.98 0.30 6.31
CA ALA A 103 -13.60 0.44 5.82
C ALA A 103 -13.44 1.67 4.92
N GLY A 104 -14.38 1.91 4.02
CA GLY A 104 -14.41 3.12 3.18
C GLY A 104 -14.50 4.41 3.99
N LYS A 105 -15.33 4.44 5.04
CA LYS A 105 -15.41 5.59 5.95
C LYS A 105 -14.09 5.85 6.67
N ILE A 106 -13.41 4.80 7.15
CA ILE A 106 -12.09 4.94 7.78
C ILE A 106 -11.10 5.58 6.81
N LEU A 107 -11.00 5.09 5.57
CA LEU A 107 -10.13 5.68 4.55
C LEU A 107 -10.45 7.16 4.28
N TRP A 108 -11.72 7.49 4.22
CA TRP A 108 -12.19 8.84 3.93
C TRP A 108 -11.92 9.82 5.09
N GLU A 109 -12.35 9.45 6.29
CA GLU A 109 -12.31 10.31 7.47
C GLU A 109 -10.88 10.47 8.01
N SER A 110 -10.10 9.38 8.04
CA SER A 110 -8.72 9.39 8.52
C SER A 110 -7.72 9.93 7.49
N LYS A 111 -8.17 10.22 6.25
CA LYS A 111 -7.32 10.71 5.15
C LYS A 111 -6.16 9.79 4.78
N ILE A 112 -6.23 8.51 5.12
CA ILE A 112 -5.21 7.52 4.79
C ILE A 112 -5.47 6.89 3.40
N GLY A 113 -4.42 6.37 2.77
CA GLY A 113 -4.48 5.81 1.42
C GLY A 113 -4.84 4.35 1.34
N CYS A 114 -4.58 3.59 2.40
CA CYS A 114 -4.77 2.14 2.44
C CYS A 114 -5.02 1.63 3.85
N LEU A 115 -5.59 0.43 3.91
CA LEU A 115 -5.79 -0.37 5.12
C LEU A 115 -5.23 -1.77 4.87
N PRO A 116 -4.20 -2.21 5.59
CA PRO A 116 -3.83 -3.61 5.59
C PRO A 116 -4.97 -4.48 6.12
N VAL A 117 -5.19 -5.61 5.47
CA VAL A 117 -6.19 -6.60 5.87
C VAL A 117 -5.48 -7.75 6.57
N VAL A 118 -5.84 -7.99 7.82
CA VAL A 118 -5.20 -9.00 8.67
C VAL A 118 -6.23 -9.97 9.23
N ASN A 119 -5.78 -11.16 9.63
CA ASN A 119 -6.60 -12.09 10.42
C ASN A 119 -6.48 -11.79 11.93
N ASP A 120 -7.17 -12.58 12.75
CA ASP A 120 -7.17 -12.45 14.22
C ASP A 120 -5.76 -12.58 14.84
N GLU A 121 -4.85 -13.27 14.18
CA GLU A 121 -3.47 -13.48 14.63
C GLU A 121 -2.52 -12.36 14.13
N GLY A 122 -3.03 -11.39 13.39
CA GLY A 122 -2.25 -10.28 12.83
C GLY A 122 -1.48 -10.63 11.55
N ALA A 123 -1.72 -11.79 10.95
CA ALA A 123 -1.11 -12.14 9.67
C ALA A 123 -1.74 -11.33 8.53
N LEU A 124 -0.89 -10.80 7.65
CA LEU A 124 -1.33 -10.02 6.50
C LEU A 124 -2.00 -10.92 5.47
N LEU A 125 -3.24 -10.60 5.10
CA LEU A 125 -4.04 -11.32 4.10
C LEU A 125 -4.21 -10.54 2.80
N GLY A 126 -4.10 -9.22 2.85
CA GLY A 126 -4.31 -8.36 1.70
C GLY A 126 -4.20 -6.88 2.05
N MET A 127 -4.57 -6.06 1.08
CA MET A 127 -4.66 -4.60 1.22
C MET A 127 -5.97 -4.09 0.64
N LEU A 128 -6.57 -3.12 1.31
CA LEU A 128 -7.69 -2.34 0.79
C LEU A 128 -7.24 -0.89 0.62
N THR A 129 -7.38 -0.36 -0.59
CA THR A 129 -6.91 0.97 -0.94
C THR A 129 -8.03 1.85 -1.50
N LYS A 130 -7.81 3.16 -1.54
CA LYS A 130 -8.72 4.08 -2.24
C LYS A 130 -8.90 3.70 -3.71
N SER A 131 -7.86 3.17 -4.36
CA SER A 131 -7.93 2.71 -5.75
C SER A 131 -8.87 1.52 -5.93
N ASP A 132 -9.00 0.65 -4.93
CA ASP A 132 -9.97 -0.45 -4.96
C ASP A 132 -11.40 0.07 -4.98
N PHE A 133 -11.69 1.12 -4.20
CA PHE A 133 -13.00 1.79 -4.23
C PHE A 133 -13.27 2.51 -5.55
N VAL A 134 -12.27 3.15 -6.14
CA VAL A 134 -12.42 3.77 -7.47
C VAL A 134 -12.71 2.70 -8.53
N ARG A 135 -11.98 1.58 -8.51
CA ARG A 135 -12.23 0.46 -9.41
C ARG A 135 -13.66 -0.09 -9.24
N LEU A 136 -14.08 -0.30 -7.99
CA LEU A 136 -15.45 -0.75 -7.69
C LEU A 136 -16.49 0.23 -8.23
N ALA A 137 -16.30 1.54 -8.02
CA ALA A 137 -17.19 2.56 -8.54
C ALA A 137 -17.30 2.51 -10.07
N LEU A 138 -16.19 2.37 -10.77
CA LEU A 138 -16.16 2.23 -12.22
C LEU A 138 -16.90 0.99 -12.71
N GLN A 139 -16.73 -0.15 -12.04
CA GLN A 139 -17.48 -1.38 -12.35
C GLN A 139 -19.00 -1.19 -12.17
N LEU A 140 -19.42 -0.54 -11.07
CA LEU A 140 -20.82 -0.24 -10.80
C LEU A 140 -21.44 0.75 -11.81
N LEU A 141 -20.62 1.63 -12.36
CA LEU A 141 -21.01 2.58 -13.41
C LEU A 141 -21.01 1.97 -14.83
N GLY A 142 -20.77 0.66 -14.95
CA GLY A 142 -20.83 -0.07 -16.22
C GLY A 142 -19.53 -0.08 -17.01
N SER A 143 -18.40 0.19 -16.39
CA SER A 143 -17.08 0.07 -17.01
C SER A 143 -16.46 -1.29 -16.72
N ASP A 144 -16.01 -2.00 -17.75
CA ASP A 144 -15.25 -3.25 -17.65
C ASP A 144 -13.76 -2.96 -17.37
N VAL A 145 -13.45 -2.29 -16.26
CA VAL A 145 -12.05 -2.03 -15.87
C VAL A 145 -11.43 -3.32 -15.34
N LYS A 146 -10.56 -3.92 -16.13
CA LYS A 146 -9.71 -5.02 -15.69
C LYS A 146 -8.46 -4.49 -15.00
N LEU A 147 -7.92 -5.22 -14.03
CA LEU A 147 -6.64 -4.89 -13.37
C LEU A 147 -5.50 -4.69 -14.37
N SER A 148 -5.48 -5.46 -15.49
CA SER A 148 -4.52 -5.33 -16.58
C SER A 148 -4.55 -3.95 -17.26
N ASP A 149 -5.73 -3.35 -17.36
CA ASP A 149 -5.90 -2.09 -18.10
C ASP A 149 -5.29 -0.91 -17.33
N VAL A 150 -5.25 -0.99 -16.00
CA VAL A 150 -4.65 0.04 -15.13
C VAL A 150 -3.13 -0.02 -15.17
N GLU A 151 -2.55 -1.22 -15.24
CA GLU A 151 -1.10 -1.40 -15.38
C GLU A 151 -0.60 -0.92 -16.74
N ASP A 152 -1.36 -1.15 -17.81
CA ASP A 152 -1.02 -0.71 -19.17
C ASP A 152 -1.15 0.81 -19.34
N LEU A 153 -2.15 1.44 -18.72
CA LEU A 153 -2.29 2.90 -18.67
C LEU A 153 -1.17 3.58 -17.87
N ALA A 154 -0.72 2.96 -16.81
CA ALA A 154 0.43 3.47 -16.04
C ALA A 154 1.73 3.37 -16.84
N ARG A 155 1.94 2.30 -17.61
CA ARG A 155 3.08 2.11 -18.51
C ARG A 155 3.08 3.09 -19.68
N ALA A 156 1.91 3.38 -20.24
CA ALA A 156 1.77 4.30 -21.41
C ALA A 156 2.06 5.77 -21.07
N ARG A 157 2.01 6.17 -19.78
CA ARG A 157 2.31 7.55 -19.35
C ARG A 157 3.81 7.83 -19.13
N HIS A 158 4.65 6.79 -19.20
CA HIS A 158 6.08 6.88 -18.89
C HIS A 158 6.97 6.40 -20.05
N GLY A 159 6.37 6.25 -21.25
CA GLY A 159 7.07 5.96 -22.50
C GLY A 159 7.37 7.22 -23.32
#